data_bf1682da1c7f187e95367be2118eb847
#
_entry.id   bf1682da1c7f187e95367be2118eb847
#
_cell.length_a   1.000
_cell.length_b   1.000
_cell.length_c   1.000
_cell.angle_alpha   90.00
_cell.angle_beta   90.00
_cell.angle_gamma   90.00
#
_symmetry.space_group_name_H-M   'P 1'
#
loop_
_entity.id
_entity.type
_entity.pdbx_description
1 polymer ?
#
loop_
_entity_poly.entity_id
_entity_poly.type
_entity_poly.pdbx_seq_one_letter_code
_entity_poly.pdbx_strand_id
1 'polypeptide(L)'
;MKVAVSAPDRFVAPYILEMLGDAAVEIPPEAMEDSMTLDALLTSCTAIVHINSKPTDSAFGRDDRETLLRMREQSRPILDAVDRHGELHLIIVGTLRVHPQWEPDEPYYGYDSTLSPRDTAAEGQLWMEEMALERAQAERPVSIIRASNVQGVLLDGSEGNGLLHRWAMECMMGWVNIPGDGSDVKDFVHVQDLVSVIGAVLELSLIHI
;
A
#
# COMPACT_ATOMS: atom_id res chain seq x y z
N MET A 1 -8.46 16.96 12.57
CA MET A 1 -8.30 16.23 11.31
C MET A 1 -8.56 14.77 11.59
N LYS A 2 -9.38 14.09 10.79
CA LYS A 2 -9.56 12.65 10.83
C LYS A 2 -8.99 12.06 9.55
N VAL A 3 -8.34 10.90 9.66
CA VAL A 3 -7.73 10.18 8.55
C VAL A 3 -8.31 8.78 8.50
N ALA A 4 -8.95 8.45 7.39
CA ALA A 4 -9.46 7.12 7.16
C ALA A 4 -8.32 6.18 6.71
N VAL A 5 -8.31 4.97 7.21
CA VAL A 5 -7.34 3.93 6.85
C VAL A 5 -8.08 2.73 6.29
N SER A 6 -7.88 2.48 5.00
CA SER A 6 -8.42 1.32 4.31
C SER A 6 -7.29 0.35 4.01
N ALA A 7 -7.23 -0.72 4.78
CA ALA A 7 -6.20 -1.71 4.61
C ALA A 7 -6.70 -3.10 5.00
N PRO A 8 -6.68 -4.05 4.07
CA PRO A 8 -7.02 -5.44 4.36
C PRO A 8 -5.86 -6.19 5.06
N ASP A 9 -4.68 -5.54 5.21
CA ASP A 9 -3.53 -6.22 5.79
C ASP A 9 -3.48 -6.09 7.32
N ARG A 10 -2.87 -7.08 7.95
CA ARG A 10 -2.68 -7.15 9.40
C ARG A 10 -1.32 -6.59 9.85
N PHE A 11 -0.52 -6.06 8.94
CA PHE A 11 0.85 -5.69 9.22
C PHE A 11 1.07 -4.19 9.23
N VAL A 12 0.84 -3.48 8.11
CA VAL A 12 1.13 -2.04 8.01
C VAL A 12 0.02 -1.21 8.64
N ALA A 13 -1.25 -1.60 8.42
CA ALA A 13 -2.40 -0.83 8.91
C ALA A 13 -2.41 -0.59 10.43
N PRO A 14 -2.12 -1.57 11.29
CA PRO A 14 -2.07 -1.35 12.73
C PRO A 14 -1.07 -0.26 13.15
N TYR A 15 0.09 -0.19 12.50
CA TYR A 15 1.09 0.84 12.76
C TYR A 15 0.63 2.25 12.34
N ILE A 16 -0.12 2.35 11.23
CA ILE A 16 -0.71 3.63 10.80
C ILE A 16 -1.79 4.05 11.80
N LEU A 17 -2.67 3.13 12.21
CA LEU A 17 -3.72 3.42 13.19
C LEU A 17 -3.13 3.86 14.54
N GLU A 18 -2.05 3.19 15.00
CA GLU A 18 -1.33 3.59 16.22
C GLU A 18 -0.73 5.01 16.08
N MET A 19 -0.05 5.29 14.96
CA MET A 19 0.52 6.63 14.69
C MET A 19 -0.55 7.72 14.71
N LEU A 20 -1.71 7.46 14.14
CA LEU A 20 -2.82 8.42 14.05
C LEU A 20 -3.59 8.58 15.36
N GLY A 21 -3.61 7.56 16.22
CA GLY A 21 -4.33 7.56 17.49
C GLY A 21 -5.79 7.99 17.33
N ASP A 22 -6.23 8.99 18.10
CA ASP A 22 -7.62 9.51 18.08
C ASP A 22 -8.03 10.13 16.72
N ALA A 23 -7.08 10.40 15.83
CA ALA A 23 -7.35 10.90 14.49
C ALA A 23 -7.73 9.79 13.50
N ALA A 24 -7.47 8.54 13.83
CA ALA A 24 -7.75 7.41 12.96
C ALA A 24 -9.25 7.12 12.80
N VAL A 25 -9.62 6.74 11.59
CA VAL A 25 -10.92 6.13 11.26
C VAL A 25 -10.61 4.87 10.46
N GLU A 26 -10.75 3.71 11.09
CA GLU A 26 -10.57 2.44 10.38
C GLU A 26 -11.74 2.18 9.44
N ILE A 27 -11.45 1.82 8.19
CA ILE A 27 -12.45 1.36 7.22
C ILE A 27 -12.42 -0.17 7.24
N PRO A 28 -13.41 -0.82 7.86
CA PRO A 28 -13.47 -2.27 7.88
C PRO A 28 -13.85 -2.82 6.50
N PRO A 29 -13.46 -4.06 6.16
CA PRO A 29 -13.73 -4.65 4.85
C PRO A 29 -15.19 -4.61 4.44
N GLU A 30 -16.12 -4.82 5.36
CA GLU A 30 -17.57 -4.76 5.10
C GLU A 30 -18.07 -3.38 4.69
N ALA A 31 -17.43 -2.31 5.12
CA ALA A 31 -17.78 -0.95 4.68
C ALA A 31 -17.41 -0.70 3.21
N MET A 32 -16.49 -1.49 2.66
CA MET A 32 -16.14 -1.40 1.24
C MET A 32 -17.26 -1.96 0.33
N GLU A 33 -18.17 -2.76 0.88
CA GLU A 33 -19.29 -3.36 0.14
C GLU A 33 -20.55 -2.47 0.16
N ASP A 34 -20.60 -1.46 1.06
CA ASP A 34 -21.73 -0.55 1.21
C ASP A 34 -21.30 0.92 1.16
N SER A 35 -21.62 1.58 0.05
CA SER A 35 -21.26 2.98 -0.18
C SER A 35 -21.82 3.94 0.87
N MET A 36 -22.99 3.68 1.44
CA MET A 36 -23.58 4.56 2.47
C MET A 36 -22.77 4.47 3.79
N THR A 37 -22.37 3.28 4.18
CA THR A 37 -21.53 3.07 5.36
C THR A 37 -20.15 3.69 5.15
N LEU A 38 -19.55 3.50 3.96
CA LEU A 38 -18.26 4.10 3.63
C LEU A 38 -18.33 5.63 3.66
N ASP A 39 -19.33 6.22 3.03
CA ASP A 39 -19.52 7.68 3.01
C ASP A 39 -19.75 8.27 4.42
N ALA A 40 -20.49 7.56 5.29
CA ALA A 40 -20.68 7.96 6.67
C ALA A 40 -19.35 8.00 7.46
N LEU A 41 -18.47 7.02 7.26
CA LEU A 41 -17.13 7.00 7.87
C LEU A 41 -16.25 8.14 7.36
N LEU A 42 -16.37 8.49 6.07
CA LEU A 42 -15.54 9.50 5.42
C LEU A 42 -15.99 10.93 5.66
N THR A 43 -17.23 11.16 6.09
CA THR A 43 -17.82 12.52 6.26
C THR A 43 -16.97 13.46 7.13
N SER A 44 -16.23 12.93 8.11
CA SER A 44 -15.38 13.72 8.99
C SER A 44 -13.89 13.66 8.64
N CYS A 45 -13.53 12.94 7.59
CA CYS A 45 -12.15 12.72 7.21
C CYS A 45 -11.68 13.79 6.23
N THR A 46 -10.40 14.11 6.28
CA THR A 46 -9.71 14.99 5.33
C THR A 46 -8.75 14.20 4.42
N ALA A 47 -8.44 12.97 4.78
CA ALA A 47 -7.58 12.10 3.99
C ALA A 47 -7.99 10.64 4.12
N ILE A 48 -7.63 9.85 3.11
CA ILE A 48 -7.70 8.39 3.11
C ILE A 48 -6.30 7.86 2.84
N VAL A 49 -5.81 6.98 3.72
CA VAL A 49 -4.64 6.14 3.45
C VAL A 49 -5.15 4.78 3.00
N HIS A 50 -4.95 4.46 1.73
CA HIS A 50 -5.35 3.17 1.15
C HIS A 50 -4.13 2.31 0.90
N ILE A 51 -4.10 1.13 1.54
CA ILE A 51 -3.08 0.11 1.30
C ILE A 51 -3.67 -0.92 0.35
N ASN A 52 -3.23 -0.87 -0.90
CA ASN A 52 -3.64 -1.83 -1.90
C ASN A 52 -2.75 -3.07 -1.80
N SER A 53 -3.22 -4.10 -1.12
CA SER A 53 -2.49 -5.34 -0.93
C SER A 53 -2.98 -6.46 -1.83
N LYS A 54 -2.07 -7.38 -2.15
CA LYS A 54 -2.42 -8.59 -2.89
C LYS A 54 -3.43 -9.41 -2.08
N PRO A 55 -4.51 -9.95 -2.70
CA PRO A 55 -5.44 -10.85 -2.03
C PRO A 55 -4.70 -12.03 -1.38
N THR A 56 -5.03 -12.31 -0.11
CA THR A 56 -4.33 -13.33 0.71
C THR A 56 -4.52 -14.76 0.24
N ASP A 57 -5.62 -15.03 -0.47
CA ASP A 57 -6.01 -16.35 -0.99
C ASP A 57 -5.35 -16.68 -2.34
N SER A 58 -4.72 -15.69 -2.97
CA SER A 58 -3.98 -15.98 -4.18
C SER A 58 -2.68 -16.69 -3.79
N ALA A 59 -2.58 -17.98 -4.14
CA ALA A 59 -1.35 -18.75 -3.97
C ALA A 59 -0.18 -17.95 -4.54
N PHE A 60 0.90 -17.81 -3.78
CA PHE A 60 2.13 -17.17 -4.23
C PHE A 60 2.50 -17.73 -5.61
N GLY A 61 2.54 -16.89 -6.63
CA GLY A 61 2.96 -17.26 -7.98
C GLY A 61 1.85 -17.56 -8.99
N ARG A 62 0.58 -17.41 -8.67
CA ARG A 62 -0.44 -17.38 -9.72
C ARG A 62 -0.55 -15.96 -10.26
N ASP A 63 0.03 -15.81 -11.43
CA ASP A 63 -0.08 -14.64 -12.28
C ASP A 63 -1.33 -14.85 -13.13
N ASP A 64 -2.48 -14.45 -12.65
CA ASP A 64 -3.74 -14.69 -13.32
C ASP A 64 -4.66 -13.45 -13.36
N ARG A 65 -5.52 -13.46 -14.36
CA ARG A 65 -6.51 -12.41 -14.59
C ARG A 65 -7.44 -12.22 -13.39
N GLU A 66 -7.67 -13.25 -12.59
CA GLU A 66 -8.53 -13.17 -11.41
C GLU A 66 -7.93 -12.28 -10.33
N THR A 67 -6.62 -12.40 -10.09
CA THR A 67 -5.89 -11.53 -9.15
C THR A 67 -6.04 -10.06 -9.55
N LEU A 68 -5.86 -9.73 -10.83
CA LEU A 68 -6.04 -8.37 -11.34
C LEU A 68 -7.46 -7.85 -11.12
N LEU A 69 -8.47 -8.65 -11.44
CA LEU A 69 -9.87 -8.27 -11.26
C LEU A 69 -10.20 -8.01 -9.79
N ARG A 70 -9.78 -8.90 -8.89
CA ARG A 70 -9.98 -8.75 -7.45
C ARG A 70 -9.33 -7.48 -6.91
N MET A 71 -8.10 -7.17 -7.31
CA MET A 71 -7.43 -5.93 -6.88
C MET A 71 -8.16 -4.69 -7.36
N ARG A 72 -8.69 -4.70 -8.58
CA ARG A 72 -9.52 -3.61 -9.12
C ARG A 72 -10.85 -3.47 -8.35
N GLU A 73 -11.50 -4.57 -8.05
CA GLU A 73 -12.75 -4.60 -7.28
C GLU A 73 -12.54 -4.07 -5.85
N GLN A 74 -11.46 -4.44 -5.20
CA GLN A 74 -11.10 -3.94 -3.86
C GLN A 74 -10.79 -2.45 -3.84
N SER A 75 -10.21 -1.89 -4.90
CA SER A 75 -9.83 -0.48 -4.96
C SER A 75 -10.97 0.44 -5.41
N ARG A 76 -11.93 -0.08 -6.20
CA ARG A 76 -13.02 0.72 -6.78
C ARG A 76 -13.85 1.48 -5.76
N PRO A 77 -14.30 0.90 -4.63
CA PRO A 77 -15.08 1.63 -3.63
C PRO A 77 -14.38 2.88 -3.09
N ILE A 78 -13.04 2.83 -2.93
CA ILE A 78 -12.24 3.99 -2.50
C ILE A 78 -12.22 5.07 -3.58
N LEU A 79 -12.00 4.70 -4.85
CA LEU A 79 -12.02 5.65 -5.97
C LEU A 79 -13.39 6.33 -6.11
N ASP A 80 -14.47 5.55 -6.02
CA ASP A 80 -15.83 6.06 -6.10
C ASP A 80 -16.18 6.97 -4.91
N ALA A 81 -15.66 6.65 -3.70
CA ALA A 81 -15.83 7.48 -2.52
C ALA A 81 -15.07 8.81 -2.66
N VAL A 82 -13.85 8.79 -3.19
CA VAL A 82 -13.07 10.01 -3.49
C VAL A 82 -13.81 10.91 -4.49
N ASP A 83 -14.50 10.35 -5.47
CA ASP A 83 -15.31 11.12 -6.40
C ASP A 83 -16.52 11.80 -5.72
N ARG A 84 -17.12 11.16 -4.71
CA ARG A 84 -18.25 11.73 -3.95
C ARG A 84 -17.83 12.76 -2.90
N HIS A 85 -16.65 12.59 -2.31
CA HIS A 85 -16.08 13.43 -1.26
C HIS A 85 -14.94 14.31 -1.82
N GLY A 86 -15.28 15.28 -2.63
CA GLY A 86 -14.37 16.05 -3.50
C GLY A 86 -13.14 16.75 -2.90
N GLU A 87 -12.97 16.73 -1.56
CA GLU A 87 -11.86 17.41 -0.85
C GLU A 87 -10.93 16.41 -0.12
N LEU A 88 -11.13 15.10 -0.29
CA LEU A 88 -10.30 14.09 0.38
C LEU A 88 -8.93 13.93 -0.29
N HIS A 89 -7.86 14.06 0.49
CA HIS A 89 -6.52 13.66 0.05
C HIS A 89 -6.43 12.13 0.01
N LEU A 90 -6.23 11.56 -1.18
CA LEU A 90 -6.01 10.12 -1.34
C LEU A 90 -4.51 9.79 -1.31
N ILE A 91 -4.09 9.03 -0.31
CA ILE A 91 -2.73 8.50 -0.19
C ILE A 91 -2.76 7.01 -0.48
N ILE A 92 -2.09 6.59 -1.55
CA ILE A 92 -1.98 5.19 -1.94
C ILE A 92 -0.63 4.65 -1.49
N VAL A 93 -0.64 3.59 -0.70
CA VAL A 93 0.56 2.82 -0.36
C VAL A 93 0.61 1.60 -1.25
N GLY A 94 1.51 1.63 -2.19
CA GLY A 94 1.72 0.61 -3.20
C GLY A 94 3.09 -0.04 -3.13
N THR A 95 3.59 -0.52 -4.26
CA THR A 95 4.81 -1.32 -4.34
C THR A 95 5.76 -0.84 -5.44
N LEU A 96 7.07 -0.93 -5.20
CA LEU A 96 8.11 -0.74 -6.22
C LEU A 96 8.02 -1.77 -7.39
N ARG A 97 7.23 -2.83 -7.27
CA ARG A 97 7.07 -3.84 -8.33
C ARG A 97 6.36 -3.31 -9.58
N VAL A 98 5.80 -2.11 -9.54
CA VAL A 98 5.29 -1.39 -10.72
C VAL A 98 6.40 -0.92 -11.66
N HIS A 99 7.64 -0.88 -11.19
CA HIS A 99 8.83 -0.64 -12.01
C HIS A 99 9.40 -1.95 -12.57
N PRO A 100 10.19 -1.91 -13.66
CA PRO A 100 10.90 -3.08 -14.18
C PRO A 100 11.82 -3.69 -13.10
N GLN A 101 12.35 -4.86 -13.37
CA GLN A 101 13.39 -5.42 -12.50
C GLN A 101 14.59 -4.49 -12.52
N TRP A 102 15.18 -4.27 -11.32
CA TRP A 102 16.35 -3.43 -11.19
C TRP A 102 17.53 -4.00 -12.01
N GLU A 103 18.20 -3.14 -12.74
CA GLU A 103 19.41 -3.44 -13.48
C GLU A 103 20.61 -2.72 -12.83
N PRO A 104 21.79 -3.33 -12.77
CA PRO A 104 22.95 -2.75 -12.07
C PRO A 104 23.38 -1.37 -12.58
N ASP A 105 23.06 -1.04 -13.82
CA ASP A 105 23.41 0.23 -14.45
C ASP A 105 22.37 1.34 -14.19
N GLU A 106 21.21 0.99 -13.61
CA GLU A 106 20.17 1.94 -13.19
C GLU A 106 20.18 2.09 -11.66
N PRO A 107 20.82 3.14 -11.10
CA PRO A 107 21.10 3.19 -9.67
C PRO A 107 19.84 3.31 -8.80
N TYR A 108 18.78 3.96 -9.26
CA TYR A 108 17.58 4.22 -8.45
C TYR A 108 16.34 4.43 -9.32
N TYR A 109 15.15 4.06 -8.80
CA TYR A 109 13.88 4.49 -9.37
C TYR A 109 13.51 5.89 -8.85
N GLY A 110 13.32 6.84 -9.78
CA GLY A 110 12.78 8.16 -9.52
C GLY A 110 11.28 8.23 -9.85
N TYR A 111 10.71 9.41 -9.61
CA TYR A 111 9.30 9.67 -9.94
C TYR A 111 8.99 9.57 -11.44
N ASP A 112 9.98 9.80 -12.29
CA ASP A 112 9.93 9.78 -13.76
C ASP A 112 10.42 8.46 -14.38
N SER A 113 10.79 7.47 -13.54
CA SER A 113 11.24 6.17 -14.02
C SER A 113 10.11 5.42 -14.73
N THR A 114 10.47 4.70 -15.78
CA THR A 114 9.55 3.88 -16.57
C THR A 114 8.79 2.90 -15.68
N LEU A 115 7.48 2.79 -15.91
CA LEU A 115 6.62 1.81 -15.24
C LEU A 115 6.47 0.58 -16.13
N SER A 116 6.80 -0.57 -15.58
CA SER A 116 6.68 -1.89 -16.23
C SER A 116 6.41 -2.92 -15.15
N PRO A 117 5.13 -3.17 -14.80
CA PRO A 117 4.76 -4.06 -13.71
C PRO A 117 5.38 -5.45 -13.88
N ARG A 118 5.90 -6.01 -12.78
CA ARG A 118 6.61 -7.30 -12.79
C ARG A 118 5.69 -8.51 -12.72
N ASP A 119 4.44 -8.29 -12.35
CA ASP A 119 3.41 -9.33 -12.22
C ASP A 119 2.00 -8.72 -12.18
N THR A 120 0.99 -9.57 -12.22
CA THR A 120 -0.43 -9.19 -12.25
C THR A 120 -0.84 -8.37 -11.00
N ALA A 121 -0.23 -8.63 -9.83
CA ALA A 121 -0.51 -7.80 -8.65
C ALA A 121 0.04 -6.37 -8.81
N ALA A 122 1.23 -6.24 -9.41
CA ALA A 122 1.79 -4.92 -9.73
C ALA A 122 0.99 -4.21 -10.84
N GLU A 123 0.42 -4.94 -11.82
CA GLU A 123 -0.51 -4.37 -12.80
C GLU A 123 -1.78 -3.82 -12.13
N GLY A 124 -2.35 -4.57 -11.17
CA GLY A 124 -3.49 -4.12 -10.38
C GLY A 124 -3.18 -2.87 -9.56
N GLN A 125 -1.98 -2.80 -8.99
CA GLN A 125 -1.49 -1.64 -8.28
C GLN A 125 -1.34 -0.43 -9.21
N LEU A 126 -0.68 -0.60 -10.35
CA LEU A 126 -0.50 0.48 -11.33
C LEU A 126 -1.83 1.01 -11.83
N TRP A 127 -2.78 0.12 -12.12
CA TRP A 127 -4.14 0.53 -12.50
C TRP A 127 -4.79 1.42 -11.42
N MET A 128 -4.66 1.09 -10.14
CA MET A 128 -5.19 1.91 -9.05
C MET A 128 -4.51 3.29 -9.01
N GLU A 129 -3.20 3.34 -9.17
CA GLU A 129 -2.42 4.59 -9.20
C GLU A 129 -2.87 5.48 -10.36
N GLU A 130 -3.02 4.94 -11.57
CA GLU A 130 -3.50 5.67 -12.75
C GLU A 130 -4.91 6.22 -12.54
N MET A 131 -5.84 5.38 -12.08
CA MET A 131 -7.22 5.79 -11.82
C MET A 131 -7.32 6.88 -10.75
N ALA A 132 -6.45 6.84 -9.74
CA ALA A 132 -6.39 7.88 -8.71
C ALA A 132 -5.82 9.19 -9.27
N LEU A 133 -4.73 9.13 -10.05
CA LEU A 133 -4.12 10.32 -10.67
C LEU A 133 -5.06 11.01 -11.66
N GLU A 134 -5.89 10.27 -12.39
CA GLU A 134 -6.93 10.86 -13.26
C GLU A 134 -7.95 11.69 -12.47
N ARG A 135 -8.13 11.40 -11.18
CA ARG A 135 -9.04 12.11 -10.27
C ARG A 135 -8.38 13.26 -9.51
N ALA A 136 -7.05 13.38 -9.61
CA ALA A 136 -6.31 14.41 -8.89
C ALA A 136 -6.73 15.82 -9.32
N GLN A 137 -6.97 16.70 -8.36
CA GLN A 137 -7.29 18.13 -8.54
C GLN A 137 -6.62 18.93 -7.43
N ALA A 138 -6.61 20.25 -7.53
CA ALA A 138 -5.98 21.11 -6.52
C ALA A 138 -6.61 20.89 -5.12
N GLU A 139 -7.94 20.76 -5.09
CA GLU A 139 -8.70 20.55 -3.85
C GLU A 139 -8.76 19.07 -3.43
N ARG A 140 -8.30 18.17 -4.31
CA ARG A 140 -8.31 16.71 -4.11
C ARG A 140 -6.95 16.14 -4.50
N PRO A 141 -5.93 16.32 -3.65
CA PRO A 141 -4.60 15.82 -3.94
C PRO A 141 -4.54 14.29 -3.89
N VAL A 142 -3.65 13.72 -4.69
CA VAL A 142 -3.31 12.31 -4.68
C VAL A 142 -1.82 12.17 -4.42
N SER A 143 -1.46 11.33 -3.47
CA SER A 143 -0.06 10.96 -3.19
C SER A 143 0.13 9.46 -3.34
N ILE A 144 1.19 9.07 -4.02
CA ILE A 144 1.53 7.66 -4.25
C ILE A 144 2.86 7.36 -3.56
N ILE A 145 2.85 6.39 -2.65
CA ILE A 145 4.03 5.88 -1.94
C ILE A 145 4.30 4.47 -2.45
N ARG A 146 5.35 4.26 -3.22
CA ARG A 146 5.76 2.95 -3.73
C ARG A 146 6.79 2.34 -2.80
N ALA A 147 6.32 1.52 -1.85
CA ALA A 147 7.17 0.87 -0.87
C ALA A 147 7.96 -0.30 -1.48
N SER A 148 9.18 -0.51 -0.99
CA SER A 148 9.95 -1.72 -1.23
C SER A 148 9.42 -2.91 -0.41
N ASN A 149 10.23 -3.95 -0.18
CA ASN A 149 9.82 -5.05 0.69
C ASN A 149 9.72 -4.58 2.15
N VAL A 150 8.50 -4.38 2.64
CA VAL A 150 8.26 -3.93 4.01
C VAL A 150 8.60 -5.05 4.99
N GLN A 151 9.41 -4.74 5.99
CA GLN A 151 9.90 -5.68 7.00
C GLN A 151 9.59 -5.16 8.41
N GLY A 152 9.47 -6.07 9.35
CA GLY A 152 9.26 -5.76 10.75
C GLY A 152 8.58 -6.89 11.51
N VAL A 153 8.04 -6.58 12.67
CA VAL A 153 7.21 -7.50 13.46
C VAL A 153 5.76 -7.04 13.41
N LEU A 154 4.81 -7.90 13.74
CA LEU A 154 3.44 -7.45 13.99
C LEU A 154 3.42 -6.49 15.18
N LEU A 155 2.50 -5.55 15.21
CA LEU A 155 2.47 -4.52 16.25
C LEU A 155 2.36 -5.10 17.66
N ASP A 156 1.69 -6.24 17.81
CA ASP A 156 1.59 -7.00 19.07
C ASP A 156 2.87 -7.77 19.44
N GLY A 157 3.90 -7.73 18.58
CA GLY A 157 5.18 -8.41 18.78
C GLY A 157 5.12 -9.95 18.64
N SER A 158 3.98 -10.50 18.26
CA SER A 158 3.76 -11.96 18.25
C SER A 158 4.53 -12.68 17.15
N GLU A 159 4.73 -12.02 16.02
CA GLU A 159 5.35 -12.62 14.82
C GLU A 159 6.07 -11.56 14.00
N GLY A 160 7.15 -11.93 13.36
CA GLY A 160 7.79 -11.11 12.34
C GLY A 160 7.10 -11.26 10.99
N ASN A 161 7.23 -10.26 10.13
CA ASN A 161 6.67 -10.28 8.79
C ASN A 161 7.72 -9.91 7.75
N GLY A 162 7.50 -10.44 6.55
CA GLY A 162 8.33 -10.16 5.40
C GLY A 162 9.42 -11.20 5.11
N LEU A 163 10.18 -10.93 4.07
CA LEU A 163 11.16 -11.87 3.52
C LEU A 163 12.33 -12.13 4.49
N LEU A 164 12.83 -11.08 5.15
CA LEU A 164 13.95 -11.20 6.10
C LEU A 164 13.57 -12.06 7.31
N HIS A 165 12.36 -11.87 7.84
CA HIS A 165 11.88 -12.71 8.94
C HIS A 165 11.80 -14.18 8.53
N ARG A 166 11.24 -14.47 7.35
CA ARG A 166 11.17 -15.84 6.82
C ARG A 166 12.56 -16.45 6.70
N TRP A 167 13.50 -15.75 6.12
CA TRP A 167 14.88 -16.24 6.00
C TRP A 167 15.56 -16.46 7.35
N ALA A 168 15.33 -15.56 8.32
CA ALA A 168 15.87 -15.75 9.66
C ALA A 168 15.31 -17.02 10.31
N MET A 169 14.02 -17.29 10.19
CA MET A 169 13.40 -18.52 10.70
C MET A 169 13.91 -19.77 10.00
N GLU A 170 14.07 -19.73 8.67
CA GLU A 170 14.65 -20.83 7.89
C GLU A 170 16.09 -21.10 8.32
N CYS A 171 16.90 -20.07 8.51
CA CYS A 171 18.29 -20.21 9.00
C CYS A 171 18.33 -20.85 10.41
N MET A 172 17.41 -20.51 11.29
CA MET A 172 17.30 -21.13 12.63
C MET A 172 16.97 -22.63 12.55
N MET A 173 16.31 -23.06 11.46
CA MET A 173 16.02 -24.47 11.19
C MET A 173 17.19 -25.16 10.44
N GLY A 174 18.28 -24.45 10.19
CA GLY A 174 19.50 -24.99 9.58
C GLY A 174 19.55 -24.93 8.04
N TRP A 175 18.62 -24.24 7.40
CA TRP A 175 18.58 -24.05 5.95
C TRP A 175 17.96 -22.70 5.61
N VAL A 176 18.18 -22.24 4.39
CA VAL A 176 17.51 -21.07 3.82
C VAL A 176 17.25 -21.31 2.35
N ASN A 177 16.04 -20.99 1.90
CA ASN A 177 15.70 -21.08 0.48
C ASN A 177 15.81 -19.71 -0.18
N ILE A 178 16.87 -19.52 -0.96
CA ILE A 178 17.08 -18.33 -1.79
C ILE A 178 16.73 -18.71 -3.24
N PRO A 179 15.66 -18.17 -3.81
CA PRO A 179 15.30 -18.42 -5.21
C PRO A 179 16.39 -17.94 -6.16
N GLY A 180 16.59 -18.67 -7.26
CA GLY A 180 17.60 -18.33 -8.27
C GLY A 180 19.02 -18.70 -7.84
N ASP A 181 19.99 -17.94 -8.34
CA ASP A 181 21.42 -18.13 -8.08
C ASP A 181 21.98 -17.25 -6.95
N GLY A 182 21.12 -16.49 -6.29
CA GLY A 182 21.49 -15.57 -5.21
C GLY A 182 21.98 -14.19 -5.69
N SER A 183 21.97 -13.91 -6.99
CA SER A 183 22.38 -12.61 -7.53
C SER A 183 21.30 -11.51 -7.43
N ASP A 184 20.06 -11.89 -7.11
CA ASP A 184 18.94 -10.96 -6.98
C ASP A 184 19.21 -9.90 -5.91
N VAL A 185 19.16 -8.62 -6.29
CA VAL A 185 19.19 -7.49 -5.37
C VAL A 185 17.78 -7.20 -4.85
N LYS A 186 17.65 -7.05 -3.55
CA LYS A 186 16.38 -6.73 -2.88
C LYS A 186 16.51 -5.44 -2.09
N ASP A 187 15.54 -4.59 -2.25
CA ASP A 187 15.38 -3.40 -1.42
C ASP A 187 14.41 -3.67 -0.26
N PHE A 188 14.69 -3.10 0.90
CA PHE A 188 13.89 -3.30 2.11
C PHE A 188 13.63 -1.97 2.81
N VAL A 189 12.45 -1.85 3.37
CA VAL A 189 12.05 -0.74 4.25
C VAL A 189 11.47 -1.28 5.56
N HIS A 190 11.83 -0.68 6.68
CA HIS A 190 11.19 -1.03 7.95
C HIS A 190 9.78 -0.44 8.00
N VAL A 191 8.83 -1.14 8.61
CA VAL A 191 7.43 -0.69 8.69
C VAL A 191 7.29 0.68 9.35
N GLN A 192 8.08 0.97 10.38
CA GLN A 192 8.06 2.26 11.07
C GLN A 192 8.57 3.41 10.19
N ASP A 193 9.56 3.16 9.33
CA ASP A 193 10.04 4.16 8.38
C ASP A 193 8.97 4.46 7.32
N LEU A 194 8.30 3.43 6.80
CA LEU A 194 7.16 3.61 5.90
C LEU A 194 6.04 4.44 6.55
N VAL A 195 5.69 4.13 7.79
CA VAL A 195 4.66 4.86 8.54
C VAL A 195 5.08 6.31 8.79
N SER A 196 6.36 6.55 9.06
CA SER A 196 6.91 7.92 9.20
C SER A 196 6.78 8.72 7.89
N VAL A 197 7.03 8.09 6.75
CA VAL A 197 6.81 8.71 5.42
C VAL A 197 5.34 9.05 5.20
N ILE A 198 4.42 8.14 5.56
CA ILE A 198 2.97 8.39 5.46
C ILE A 198 2.58 9.59 6.34
N GLY A 199 3.10 9.67 7.56
CA GLY A 199 2.88 10.81 8.46
C GLY A 199 3.36 12.13 7.85
N ALA A 200 4.56 12.15 7.28
CA ALA A 200 5.11 13.34 6.62
C ALA A 200 4.26 13.78 5.41
N VAL A 201 3.75 12.83 4.61
CA VAL A 201 2.85 13.13 3.47
C VAL A 201 1.52 13.73 3.96
N LEU A 202 0.97 13.23 5.06
CA LEU A 202 -0.23 13.80 5.69
C LEU A 202 -0.01 15.23 6.17
N GLU A 203 1.15 15.52 6.78
CA GLU A 203 1.52 16.87 7.23
C GLU A 203 1.70 17.85 6.06
N LEU A 204 2.38 17.42 4.98
CA LEU A 204 2.60 18.26 3.80
C LEU A 204 1.30 18.67 3.13
N SER A 205 0.30 17.80 3.11
CA SER A 205 -1.02 18.10 2.56
C SER A 205 -1.75 19.22 3.32
N LEU A 206 -1.43 19.45 4.60
CA LEU A 206 -2.01 20.52 5.42
C LEU A 206 -1.39 21.91 5.17
N ILE A 207 -0.18 21.94 4.59
CA ILE A 207 0.55 23.20 4.35
C ILE A 207 0.11 23.87 3.04
N HIS A 208 -0.54 23.16 2.15
CA HIS A 208 -0.96 23.62 0.83
C HIS A 208 -2.47 23.89 0.69
N ILE A 209 -3.21 23.89 1.81
CA ILE A 209 -4.64 24.27 1.83
C ILE A 209 -4.80 25.75 2.14
#